data_30d2fc3f2abef81e655c42348e12794a
#
_entry.id   30d2fc3f2abef81e655c42348e12794a
#
_cell.length_a   1.000
_cell.length_b   1.000
_cell.length_c   1.000
_cell.angle_alpha   90.00
_cell.angle_beta   90.00
_cell.angle_gamma   90.00
#
_symmetry.space_group_name_H-M   'P 1'
#
loop_
_entity.id
_entity.type
_entity.pdbx_description
1 polymer ?
#
loop_
_entity_poly.entity_id
_entity_poly.type
_entity_poly.pdbx_seq_one_letter_code
_entity_poly.pdbx_strand_id
1 'polypeptide(L)'
;MSKVQKTWRLPRPDYIDGRKTWYPVVRVGRVVPFGYKQDPNDEDILLPIPSELELYEQAKQHLKKYSYRDVANWLTTQSGREISYVALNERVNRESRFKRDLANQRYYAQRYKEASNKAKKIEENIKRIQGSSDRGIN
;
A
#
# COMPACT_ATOMS: atom_id res chain seq x y z
N MET A 1 13.50 16.17 10.77
CA MET A 1 12.93 15.16 9.89
C MET A 1 11.42 15.20 9.92
N SER A 2 10.81 15.10 8.78
CA SER A 2 9.37 15.06 8.74
C SER A 2 8.86 13.84 9.52
N LYS A 3 7.80 14.03 10.21
CA LYS A 3 7.20 12.94 10.95
C LYS A 3 6.63 11.93 9.99
N VAL A 4 6.88 10.68 10.30
CA VAL A 4 6.31 9.60 9.56
C VAL A 4 4.79 9.67 9.69
N GLN A 5 4.11 9.47 8.60
CA GLN A 5 2.66 9.43 8.62
C GLN A 5 2.19 8.25 9.46
N LYS A 6 1.32 8.51 10.42
CA LYS A 6 0.80 7.47 11.30
C LYS A 6 0.05 6.38 10.55
N THR A 7 -0.48 6.73 9.38
CA THR A 7 -1.18 5.79 8.50
C THR A 7 -0.24 5.04 7.58
N TRP A 8 1.06 5.32 7.68
CA TRP A 8 2.03 4.67 6.82
C TRP A 8 2.06 3.17 7.07
N ARG A 9 2.20 2.40 6.01
CA ARG A 9 2.25 0.95 6.07
C ARG A 9 3.48 0.44 5.37
N LEU A 10 3.84 -0.80 5.67
CA LEU A 10 4.94 -1.44 5.00
C LEU A 10 4.70 -1.45 3.49
N PRO A 11 5.71 -1.12 2.70
CA PRO A 11 5.54 -1.16 1.26
C PRO A 11 5.29 -2.58 0.77
N ARG A 12 4.58 -2.68 -0.33
CA ARG A 12 4.42 -3.96 -1.00
C ARG A 12 5.66 -4.25 -1.81
N PRO A 13 5.99 -5.53 -1.99
CA PRO A 13 7.09 -5.87 -2.89
C PRO A 13 6.79 -5.39 -4.31
N ASP A 14 7.78 -4.83 -4.95
CA ASP A 14 7.72 -4.48 -6.36
C ASP A 14 8.27 -5.62 -7.20
N TYR A 15 7.86 -5.65 -8.44
CA TYR A 15 8.35 -6.63 -9.40
C TYR A 15 9.32 -5.97 -10.36
N ILE A 16 10.54 -6.47 -10.38
CA ILE A 16 11.55 -6.04 -11.34
C ILE A 16 12.02 -7.31 -12.05
N ASP A 17 11.91 -7.34 -13.37
CA ASP A 17 12.29 -8.50 -14.20
C ASP A 17 11.67 -9.81 -13.70
N GLY A 18 10.40 -9.73 -13.28
CA GLY A 18 9.69 -10.90 -12.77
C GLY A 18 10.04 -11.28 -11.33
N ARG A 19 10.87 -10.51 -10.66
CA ARG A 19 11.26 -10.74 -9.26
C ARG A 19 10.68 -9.65 -8.38
N LYS A 20 10.34 -10.03 -7.13
CA LYS A 20 9.90 -9.07 -6.13
C LYS A 20 11.11 -8.36 -5.54
N THR A 21 11.00 -7.05 -5.41
CA THR A 21 12.03 -6.22 -4.78
C THR A 21 11.45 -5.54 -3.57
N TRP A 22 12.19 -5.55 -2.47
CA TRP A 22 11.78 -4.89 -1.24
C TRP A 22 12.75 -3.77 -0.90
N TYR A 23 12.22 -2.71 -0.30
CA TYR A 23 12.97 -1.52 0.00
C TYR A 23 13.02 -1.25 1.50
N PRO A 24 14.04 -0.52 1.97
CA PRO A 24 14.03 -0.02 3.34
C PRO A 24 12.79 0.83 3.59
N VAL A 25 12.30 0.77 4.82
CA VAL A 25 11.09 1.50 5.22
C VAL A 25 11.37 2.26 6.50
N VAL A 26 10.60 3.30 6.73
CA VAL A 26 10.68 4.06 7.97
C VAL A 26 9.94 3.31 9.07
N ARG A 27 10.55 3.23 10.24
CA ARG A 27 9.97 2.57 11.40
C ARG A 27 8.77 3.37 11.92
N VAL A 28 7.66 2.65 12.14
CA VAL A 28 6.42 3.28 12.62
C VAL A 28 6.19 3.01 14.10
N GLY A 29 6.62 1.87 14.61
CA GLY A 29 6.39 1.47 15.99
C GLY A 29 7.65 0.90 16.64
N ARG A 30 7.52 0.49 17.90
CA ARG A 30 8.64 -0.08 18.64
C ARG A 30 8.98 -1.50 18.18
N VAL A 31 7.98 -2.23 17.75
CA VAL A 31 8.17 -3.61 17.33
C VAL A 31 8.65 -3.64 15.89
N VAL A 32 9.72 -4.38 15.65
CA VAL A 32 10.20 -4.62 14.29
C VAL A 32 9.34 -5.71 13.66
N PRO A 33 8.61 -5.41 12.58
CA PRO A 33 7.71 -6.39 12.00
C PRO A 33 8.48 -7.54 11.32
N PHE A 34 7.79 -8.67 11.18
CA PHE A 34 8.34 -9.83 10.48
C PHE A 34 8.77 -9.43 9.06
N GLY A 35 9.93 -9.89 8.65
CA GLY A 35 10.48 -9.56 7.33
C GLY A 35 11.42 -8.37 7.32
N TYR A 36 11.59 -7.71 8.46
CA TYR A 36 12.42 -6.52 8.56
C TYR A 36 13.34 -6.60 9.77
N LYS A 37 14.44 -5.87 9.69
CA LYS A 37 15.37 -5.71 10.80
C LYS A 37 15.75 -4.24 10.93
N GLN A 38 16.15 -3.85 12.12
CA GLN A 38 16.60 -2.49 12.36
C GLN A 38 17.93 -2.23 11.66
N ASP A 39 18.05 -1.06 11.04
CA ASP A 39 19.32 -0.64 10.45
C ASP A 39 20.32 -0.40 11.59
N PRO A 40 21.52 -0.97 11.53
CA PRO A 40 22.54 -0.75 12.57
C PRO A 40 22.95 0.71 12.74
N ASN A 41 22.82 1.52 11.70
CA ASN A 41 23.23 2.92 11.72
C ASN A 41 22.10 3.89 12.00
N ASP A 42 20.87 3.47 11.83
CA ASP A 42 19.70 4.33 12.03
C ASP A 42 18.51 3.50 12.53
N GLU A 43 18.19 3.63 13.81
CA GLU A 43 17.12 2.86 14.43
C GLU A 43 15.73 3.19 13.89
N ASP A 44 15.59 4.32 13.18
CA ASP A 44 14.31 4.70 12.57
C ASP A 44 14.09 4.06 11.21
N ILE A 45 15.08 3.35 10.70
CA ILE A 45 15.00 2.68 9.40
C ILE A 45 14.96 1.17 9.60
N LEU A 46 14.07 0.52 8.87
CA LEU A 46 13.97 -0.93 8.84
C LEU A 46 14.45 -1.44 7.49
N LEU A 47 15.33 -2.40 7.53
CA LEU A 47 15.86 -3.05 6.33
C LEU A 47 15.08 -4.32 6.05
N PRO A 48 14.73 -4.60 4.79
CA PRO A 48 14.03 -5.83 4.46
C PRO A 48 14.94 -7.04 4.61
N ILE A 49 14.35 -8.15 5.04
CA ILE A 49 14.99 -9.46 5.04
C ILE A 49 14.32 -10.28 3.95
N PRO A 50 14.88 -10.37 2.75
CA PRO A 50 14.20 -10.99 1.62
C PRO A 50 13.71 -12.41 1.88
N SER A 51 14.52 -13.22 2.60
CA SER A 51 14.13 -14.59 2.92
C SER A 51 12.85 -14.65 3.76
N GLU A 52 12.72 -13.77 4.76
CA GLU A 52 11.52 -13.71 5.60
C GLU A 52 10.32 -13.18 4.82
N LEU A 53 10.53 -12.18 3.97
CA LEU A 53 9.46 -11.61 3.18
C LEU A 53 8.94 -12.60 2.13
N GLU A 54 9.81 -13.39 1.55
CA GLU A 54 9.40 -14.48 0.65
C GLU A 54 8.59 -15.53 1.39
N LEU A 55 9.02 -15.91 2.59
CA LEU A 55 8.25 -16.83 3.43
C LEU A 55 6.88 -16.26 3.78
N TYR A 56 6.81 -14.97 4.04
CA TYR A 56 5.54 -14.31 4.31
C TYR A 56 4.62 -14.35 3.08
N GLU A 57 5.15 -14.16 1.87
CA GLU A 57 4.35 -14.28 0.65
C GLU A 57 3.83 -15.70 0.47
N GLN A 58 4.64 -16.70 0.77
CA GLN A 58 4.19 -18.09 0.77
C GLN A 58 3.14 -18.34 1.84
N ALA A 59 3.30 -17.74 3.02
CA ALA A 59 2.32 -17.84 4.10
C ALA A 59 0.96 -17.34 3.66
N LYS A 60 0.91 -16.24 2.93
CA LYS A 60 -0.36 -15.72 2.39
C LYS A 60 -1.03 -16.70 1.44
N GLN A 61 -0.25 -17.45 0.67
CA GLN A 61 -0.81 -18.51 -0.18
C GLN A 61 -1.36 -19.66 0.66
N HIS A 62 -0.65 -20.05 1.72
CA HIS A 62 -1.11 -21.12 2.60
C HIS A 62 -2.39 -20.76 3.35
N LEU A 63 -2.61 -19.47 3.62
CA LEU A 63 -3.83 -19.03 4.29
C LEU A 63 -5.11 -19.28 3.50
N LYS A 64 -5.00 -19.60 2.22
CA LYS A 64 -6.14 -19.99 1.41
C LYS A 64 -6.67 -21.38 1.78
N LYS A 65 -5.84 -22.22 2.39
CA LYS A 65 -6.17 -23.60 2.73
C LYS A 65 -6.04 -23.94 4.21
N TYR A 66 -5.25 -23.17 4.97
CA TYR A 66 -4.92 -23.47 6.35
C TYR A 66 -5.29 -22.30 7.26
N SER A 67 -5.44 -22.61 8.55
CA SER A 67 -5.77 -21.59 9.54
C SER A 67 -4.60 -20.65 9.79
N TYR A 68 -4.89 -19.47 10.35
CA TYR A 68 -3.85 -18.53 10.76
C TYR A 68 -2.89 -19.14 11.77
N ARG A 69 -3.40 -19.97 12.69
CA ARG A 69 -2.56 -20.64 13.69
C ARG A 69 -1.58 -21.60 13.04
N ASP A 70 -2.04 -22.41 12.11
CA ASP A 70 -1.19 -23.36 11.40
C ASP A 70 -0.13 -22.65 10.58
N VAL A 71 -0.52 -21.60 9.87
CA VAL A 71 0.42 -20.84 9.04
C VAL A 71 1.42 -20.07 9.88
N ALA A 72 1.00 -19.52 11.02
CA ALA A 72 1.92 -18.85 11.93
C ALA A 72 2.96 -19.83 12.49
N ASN A 73 2.56 -21.03 12.84
CA ASN A 73 3.48 -22.08 13.30
C ASN A 73 4.45 -22.46 12.19
N TRP A 74 3.94 -22.64 10.97
CA TRP A 74 4.77 -22.93 9.80
C TRP A 74 5.80 -21.82 9.57
N LEU A 75 5.34 -20.57 9.60
CA LEU A 75 6.21 -19.42 9.35
C LEU A 75 7.29 -19.28 10.41
N THR A 76 6.93 -19.50 11.68
CA THR A 76 7.90 -19.50 12.77
C THR A 76 8.94 -20.58 12.58
N THR A 77 8.52 -21.78 12.20
CA THR A 77 9.43 -22.91 11.97
C THR A 77 10.37 -22.64 10.80
N GLN A 78 9.86 -22.11 9.70
CA GLN A 78 10.66 -21.89 8.50
C GLN A 78 11.64 -20.74 8.66
N SER A 79 11.24 -19.67 9.33
CA SER A 79 12.07 -18.47 9.47
C SER A 79 12.99 -18.53 10.69
N GLY A 80 12.65 -19.31 11.68
CA GLY A 80 13.32 -19.29 12.97
C GLY A 80 12.97 -18.07 13.83
N ARG A 81 12.04 -17.26 13.37
CA ARG A 81 11.59 -16.06 14.08
C ARG A 81 10.13 -16.22 14.47
N GLU A 82 9.86 -16.05 15.75
CA GLU A 82 8.52 -16.25 16.26
C GLU A 82 7.54 -15.22 15.75
N ILE A 83 6.40 -15.70 15.27
CA ILE A 83 5.27 -14.84 14.91
C ILE A 83 3.99 -15.52 15.39
N SER A 84 3.16 -14.78 16.12
CA SER A 84 1.88 -15.30 16.61
C SER A 84 0.82 -15.26 15.51
N TYR A 85 -0.20 -16.11 15.64
CA TYR A 85 -1.30 -16.09 14.68
C TYR A 85 -2.08 -14.78 14.73
N VAL A 86 -2.12 -14.12 15.88
CA VAL A 86 -2.77 -12.82 16.02
C VAL A 86 -2.02 -11.76 15.21
N ALA A 87 -0.70 -11.73 15.34
CA ALA A 87 0.14 -10.79 14.59
C ALA A 87 0.03 -11.04 13.09
N LEU A 88 0.03 -12.30 12.67
CA LEU A 88 -0.12 -12.66 11.26
C LEU A 88 -1.48 -12.21 10.71
N ASN A 89 -2.54 -12.48 11.47
CA ASN A 89 -3.90 -12.08 11.10
C ASN A 89 -4.00 -10.56 10.94
N GLU A 90 -3.51 -9.82 11.91
CA GLU A 90 -3.54 -8.35 11.87
C GLU A 90 -2.78 -7.81 10.67
N ARG A 91 -1.63 -8.37 10.39
CA ARG A 91 -0.81 -7.92 9.27
C ARG A 91 -1.48 -8.17 7.92
N VAL A 92 -2.02 -9.37 7.72
CA VAL A 92 -2.71 -9.72 6.48
C VAL A 92 -3.95 -8.85 6.28
N ASN A 93 -4.71 -8.62 7.34
CA ASN A 93 -5.91 -7.78 7.28
C ASN A 93 -5.55 -6.33 7.01
N ARG A 94 -4.46 -5.84 7.57
CA ARG A 94 -3.99 -4.47 7.35
C ARG A 94 -3.58 -4.28 5.90
N GLU A 95 -2.86 -5.22 5.32
CA GLU A 95 -2.48 -5.17 3.92
C GLU A 95 -3.69 -5.22 2.99
N SER A 96 -4.66 -6.06 3.30
CA SER A 96 -5.90 -6.16 2.52
C SER A 96 -6.69 -4.85 2.55
N ARG A 97 -6.78 -4.23 3.71
CA ARG A 97 -7.44 -2.92 3.85
C ARG A 97 -6.69 -1.85 3.08
N PHE A 98 -5.37 -1.86 3.14
CA PHE A 98 -4.55 -0.90 2.40
C PHE A 98 -4.77 -1.01 0.90
N LYS A 99 -4.80 -2.24 0.38
CA LYS A 99 -5.09 -2.48 -1.05
C LYS A 99 -6.45 -1.95 -1.44
N ARG A 100 -7.45 -2.21 -0.61
CA ARG A 100 -8.83 -1.78 -0.84
C ARG A 100 -8.92 -0.27 -0.82
N ASP A 101 -8.31 0.38 0.17
CA ASP A 101 -8.31 1.82 0.29
C ASP A 101 -7.62 2.47 -0.91
N LEU A 102 -6.51 1.91 -1.34
CA LEU A 102 -5.79 2.41 -2.50
C LEU A 102 -6.62 2.28 -3.78
N ALA A 103 -7.30 1.14 -3.95
CA ALA A 103 -8.19 0.94 -5.09
C ALA A 103 -9.35 1.92 -5.07
N ASN A 104 -9.93 2.15 -3.90
CA ASN A 104 -11.01 3.12 -3.74
C ASN A 104 -10.52 4.54 -4.04
N GLN A 105 -9.35 4.90 -3.55
CA GLN A 105 -8.77 6.22 -3.83
C GLN A 105 -8.56 6.43 -5.33
N ARG A 106 -8.07 5.42 -6.03
CA ARG A 106 -7.88 5.49 -7.48
C ARG A 106 -9.21 5.63 -8.21
N TYR A 107 -10.20 4.89 -7.78
CA TYR A 107 -11.54 4.95 -8.35
C TYR A 107 -12.14 6.36 -8.21
N TYR A 108 -12.11 6.92 -7.01
CA TYR A 108 -12.63 8.26 -6.76
C TYR A 108 -11.84 9.34 -7.47
N ALA A 109 -10.52 9.20 -7.53
CA ALA A 109 -9.67 10.14 -8.24
C ALA A 109 -10.00 10.18 -9.73
N GLN A 110 -10.24 9.01 -10.32
CA GLN A 110 -10.63 8.92 -11.72
C GLN A 110 -11.99 9.55 -11.97
N ARG A 111 -12.96 9.28 -11.11
CA ARG A 111 -14.28 9.88 -11.22
C ARG A 111 -14.23 11.40 -11.06
N TYR A 112 -13.44 11.87 -10.14
CA TYR A 112 -13.25 13.32 -9.97
C TYR A 112 -12.65 13.94 -11.22
N LYS A 113 -11.66 13.30 -11.81
CA LYS A 113 -11.04 13.78 -13.05
C LYS A 113 -12.03 13.83 -14.19
N GLU A 114 -12.86 12.80 -14.35
CA GLU A 114 -13.89 12.78 -15.38
C GLU A 114 -14.92 13.88 -15.18
N ALA A 115 -15.37 14.09 -13.95
CA ALA A 115 -16.31 15.15 -13.62
C ALA A 115 -15.70 16.53 -13.87
N SER A 116 -14.44 16.71 -13.49
CA SER A 116 -13.72 17.96 -13.74
C SER A 116 -13.59 18.24 -15.23
N ASN A 117 -13.29 17.24 -16.04
CA ASN A 117 -13.20 17.38 -17.49
C ASN A 117 -14.53 17.74 -18.11
N LYS A 118 -15.62 17.12 -17.65
CA LYS A 118 -16.97 17.46 -18.10
C LYS A 118 -17.33 18.91 -17.75
N ALA A 119 -17.00 19.33 -16.53
CA ALA A 119 -17.24 20.68 -16.09
C ALA A 119 -16.47 21.69 -16.95
N LYS A 120 -15.22 21.41 -17.27
CA LYS A 120 -14.42 22.26 -18.14
C LYS A 120 -15.02 22.37 -19.52
N LYS A 121 -15.50 21.28 -20.10
CA LYS A 121 -16.15 21.30 -21.42
C LYS A 121 -17.42 22.13 -21.39
N ILE A 122 -18.20 22.01 -20.35
CA ILE A 122 -19.41 22.82 -20.19
C ILE A 122 -19.05 24.30 -20.08
N GLU A 123 -18.06 24.64 -19.28
CA GLU A 123 -17.59 26.02 -19.14
C GLU A 123 -17.11 26.58 -20.45
N GLU A 124 -16.33 25.80 -21.21
CA GLU A 124 -15.87 26.23 -22.54
C GLU A 124 -17.01 26.48 -23.49
N ASN A 125 -18.03 25.63 -23.50
CA ASN A 125 -19.21 25.81 -24.32
C ASN A 125 -19.99 27.05 -23.91
N ILE A 126 -20.15 27.28 -22.62
CA ILE A 126 -20.83 28.47 -22.09
C ILE A 126 -20.07 29.74 -22.54
N LYS A 127 -18.76 29.75 -22.36
CA LYS A 127 -17.92 30.86 -22.76
C LYS A 127 -18.04 31.15 -24.26
N ARG A 128 -18.07 30.08 -25.06
CA ARG A 128 -18.20 30.21 -26.51
C ARG A 128 -19.54 30.83 -26.90
N ILE A 129 -20.62 30.36 -26.27
CA ILE A 129 -21.96 30.89 -26.50
C ILE A 129 -22.05 32.34 -26.06
N GLN A 130 -21.52 32.67 -24.88
CA GLN A 130 -21.51 34.04 -24.36
C GLN A 130 -20.68 34.95 -25.26
N GLY A 131 -19.52 34.48 -25.69
CA GLY A 131 -18.69 35.23 -26.61
C GLY A 131 -19.39 35.54 -27.93
N SER A 132 -20.11 34.60 -28.51
CA SER A 132 -20.90 34.78 -29.70
C SER A 132 -22.04 35.75 -29.48
N SER A 133 -22.72 35.65 -28.34
CA SER A 133 -23.80 36.52 -27.97
C SER A 133 -23.33 37.97 -27.79
N ASP A 134 -22.20 38.14 -27.10
CA ASP A 134 -21.61 39.45 -26.89
C ASP A 134 -21.19 40.11 -28.23
N ARG A 135 -20.65 39.34 -29.15
CA ARG A 135 -20.30 39.80 -30.46
C ARG A 135 -21.55 40.19 -31.26
N GLY A 136 -22.63 39.47 -31.08
CA GLY A 136 -23.89 39.74 -31.73
C GLY A 136 -24.55 41.03 -31.25
N ILE A 137 -24.29 41.41 -29.99
CA ILE A 137 -24.84 42.62 -29.38
C ILE A 137 -24.10 43.86 -29.91
N ASN A 138 -22.82 43.72 -30.12
CA ASN A 138 -21.98 44.80 -30.61
C ASN A 138 -22.06 44.89 -32.12
#